data_5890ca82ae9d14428fa51ea82acd2710
#
_entry.id   5890ca82ae9d14428fa51ea82acd2710
#
_cell.length_a   1.000
_cell.length_b   1.000
_cell.length_c   1.000
_cell.angle_alpha   90.00
_cell.angle_beta   90.00
_cell.angle_gamma   90.00
#
_symmetry.space_group_name_H-M   'P 1'
#
loop_
_entity.id
_entity.type
_entity.pdbx_description
1 polymer ?
#
loop_
_entity_poly.entity_id
_entity_poly.type
_entity_poly.pdbx_seq_one_letter_code
_entity_poly.pdbx_strand_id
1 'polypeptide(L)'
;MRVSFDLDEVLFVSPKTHKTEPPLPFPLDRIFRERLRLGTPALVRELQALGYEVWIYTSSFRSERYIRWLFRLYGVRFDGIVNGQRHLREVQRSNGSTLPQKLPNRYRISLHVDDEAIVCTLGRQYGYRAYQLNAQDDDWKEKIIRRAEEIKTLEEKELADFRKEKDQNEEKVQSGEDAL
;
A
#
# COMPACT_ATOMS: atom_id res chain seq x y z
N MET A 1 -0.59 -6.47 8.87
CA MET A 1 -1.29 -5.51 7.99
C MET A 1 -0.36 -5.01 6.90
N ARG A 2 -0.85 -4.79 5.67
CA ARG A 2 -0.07 -4.28 4.53
C ARG A 2 -0.47 -2.87 4.18
N VAL A 3 0.52 -1.99 4.05
CA VAL A 3 0.36 -0.63 3.53
C VAL A 3 1.11 -0.55 2.20
N SER A 4 0.49 -0.02 1.15
CA SER A 4 1.15 0.14 -0.15
C SER A 4 1.10 1.56 -0.65
N PHE A 5 2.06 1.90 -1.47
CA PHE A 5 2.24 3.22 -2.06
C PHE A 5 2.30 3.12 -3.58
N ASP A 6 1.67 4.08 -4.27
CA ASP A 6 2.05 4.34 -5.65
C ASP A 6 3.46 4.93 -5.74
N LEU A 7 4.02 4.97 -6.92
CA LEU A 7 5.33 5.56 -7.18
C LEU A 7 5.23 7.00 -7.68
N ASP A 8 4.62 7.19 -8.83
CA ASP A 8 4.60 8.49 -9.50
C ASP A 8 3.70 9.45 -8.72
N GLU A 9 4.13 10.69 -8.52
CA GLU A 9 3.52 11.77 -7.72
C GLU A 9 3.25 11.43 -6.23
N VAL A 10 3.52 10.19 -5.81
CA VAL A 10 3.46 9.76 -4.38
C VAL A 10 4.86 9.69 -3.80
N LEU A 11 5.67 8.70 -4.19
CA LEU A 11 7.05 8.52 -3.71
C LEU A 11 8.09 9.13 -4.66
N PHE A 12 7.83 9.13 -5.97
CA PHE A 12 8.61 9.80 -6.99
C PHE A 12 7.97 11.13 -7.33
N VAL A 13 8.67 12.22 -7.08
CA VAL A 13 8.14 13.57 -7.27
C VAL A 13 9.12 14.47 -7.98
N SER A 14 8.60 15.52 -8.61
CA SER A 14 9.44 16.53 -9.23
C SER A 14 10.06 17.46 -8.17
N PRO A 15 11.38 17.70 -8.21
CA PRO A 15 12.01 18.66 -7.31
C PRO A 15 11.59 20.11 -7.59
N LYS A 16 10.86 20.37 -8.69
CA LYS A 16 10.30 21.68 -9.00
C LYS A 16 9.03 21.98 -8.21
N THR A 17 8.32 20.93 -7.79
CA THR A 17 7.00 21.05 -7.13
C THR A 17 7.02 20.56 -5.69
N HIS A 18 7.99 19.71 -5.33
CA HIS A 18 8.06 19.07 -4.02
C HIS A 18 9.45 19.14 -3.41
N LYS A 19 9.52 19.08 -2.09
CA LYS A 19 10.76 18.80 -1.36
C LYS A 19 11.15 17.34 -1.60
N THR A 20 12.41 17.10 -1.93
CA THR A 20 12.92 15.76 -2.23
C THR A 20 14.08 15.36 -1.35
N GLU A 21 14.29 14.05 -1.22
CA GLU A 21 15.53 13.52 -0.69
C GLU A 21 16.73 14.01 -1.52
N PRO A 22 17.93 14.08 -0.94
CA PRO A 22 19.13 14.38 -1.69
C PRO A 22 19.29 13.45 -2.89
N PRO A 23 19.82 13.92 -4.04
CA PRO A 23 20.11 13.05 -5.17
C PRO A 23 21.11 11.98 -4.77
N LEU A 24 21.06 10.85 -5.44
CA LEU A 24 22.11 9.84 -5.33
C LEU A 24 23.45 10.45 -5.83
N PRO A 25 24.60 10.02 -5.27
CA PRO A 25 25.89 10.50 -5.72
C PRO A 25 26.19 10.02 -7.14
N PHE A 26 27.02 10.79 -7.87
CA PHE A 26 27.54 10.38 -9.18
C PHE A 26 28.31 9.06 -9.06
N PRO A 27 28.13 8.11 -10.02
CA PRO A 27 27.34 8.18 -11.24
C PRO A 27 25.90 7.65 -11.10
N LEU A 28 25.44 7.31 -9.89
CA LEU A 28 24.14 6.68 -9.64
C LEU A 28 22.96 7.59 -9.98
N ASP A 29 23.13 8.91 -9.82
CA ASP A 29 22.13 9.91 -10.20
C ASP A 29 21.81 9.93 -11.69
N ARG A 30 22.72 9.44 -12.54
CA ARG A 30 22.49 9.30 -13.99
C ARG A 30 21.74 8.05 -14.35
N ILE A 31 21.82 7.02 -13.52
CA ILE A 31 21.14 5.72 -13.70
C ILE A 31 19.74 5.79 -13.09
N PHE A 32 19.63 6.33 -11.88
CA PHE A 32 18.40 6.47 -11.11
C PHE A 32 18.04 7.96 -11.07
N ARG A 33 17.20 8.37 -12.02
CA ARG A 33 16.85 9.78 -12.22
C ARG A 33 15.67 10.24 -11.37
N GLU A 34 14.89 9.31 -10.86
CA GLU A 34 13.75 9.61 -10.01
C GLU A 34 14.22 10.22 -8.70
N ARG A 35 13.46 11.22 -8.25
CA ARG A 35 13.67 11.88 -6.97
C ARG A 35 12.61 11.43 -5.98
N LEU A 36 13.05 10.98 -4.82
CA LEU A 36 12.13 10.58 -3.77
C LEU A 36 11.56 11.81 -3.08
N ARG A 37 10.26 11.78 -2.76
CA ARG A 37 9.64 12.75 -1.87
C ARG A 37 10.37 12.76 -0.54
N LEU A 38 10.63 13.96 0.00
CA LEU A 38 11.32 14.11 1.28
C LEU A 38 10.59 13.36 2.40
N GLY A 39 11.32 12.56 3.16
CA GLY A 39 10.80 11.75 4.25
C GLY A 39 10.37 10.33 3.85
N THR A 40 10.43 9.96 2.56
CA THR A 40 10.08 8.60 2.11
C THR A 40 10.86 7.50 2.86
N PRO A 41 12.21 7.55 2.99
CA PRO A 41 12.94 6.52 3.73
C PRO A 41 12.58 6.47 5.22
N ALA A 42 12.29 7.61 5.82
CA ALA A 42 11.89 7.68 7.22
C ALA A 42 10.51 7.04 7.43
N LEU A 43 9.52 7.39 6.60
CA LEU A 43 8.18 6.81 6.66
C LEU A 43 8.19 5.29 6.53
N VAL A 44 8.92 4.76 5.53
CA VAL A 44 8.95 3.29 5.32
C VAL A 44 9.55 2.58 6.53
N ARG A 45 10.66 3.09 7.07
CA ARG A 45 11.28 2.51 8.27
C ARG A 45 10.36 2.58 9.50
N GLU A 46 9.64 3.68 9.66
CA GLU A 46 8.73 3.87 10.77
C GLU A 46 7.52 2.92 10.68
N LEU A 47 6.91 2.80 9.52
CA LEU A 47 5.84 1.82 9.29
C LEU A 47 6.31 0.39 9.55
N GLN A 48 7.50 0.02 9.09
CA GLN A 48 8.08 -1.30 9.34
C GLN A 48 8.39 -1.53 10.83
N ALA A 49 8.87 -0.52 11.55
CA ALA A 49 9.09 -0.58 13.00
C ALA A 49 7.77 -0.76 13.78
N LEU A 50 6.66 -0.22 13.28
CA LEU A 50 5.30 -0.42 13.79
C LEU A 50 4.69 -1.79 13.39
N GLY A 51 5.45 -2.63 12.68
CA GLY A 51 5.04 -3.98 12.30
C GLY A 51 4.18 -4.06 11.03
N TYR A 52 4.19 -3.02 10.19
CA TYR A 52 3.51 -3.08 8.90
C TYR A 52 4.42 -3.68 7.82
N GLU A 53 3.86 -4.51 6.94
CA GLU A 53 4.48 -4.82 5.65
C GLU A 53 4.28 -3.63 4.73
N VAL A 54 5.36 -3.08 4.18
CA VAL A 54 5.30 -1.92 3.29
C VAL A 54 5.56 -2.34 1.86
N TRP A 55 4.60 -2.08 0.99
CA TRP A 55 4.59 -2.52 -0.41
C TRP A 55 4.59 -1.35 -1.37
N ILE A 56 5.04 -1.59 -2.59
CA ILE A 56 4.77 -0.74 -3.76
C ILE A 56 3.63 -1.37 -4.56
N TYR A 57 2.67 -0.55 -4.97
CA TYR A 57 1.67 -0.93 -5.96
C TYR A 57 1.46 0.20 -6.95
N THR A 58 1.99 0.04 -8.14
CA THR A 58 2.01 1.07 -9.18
C THR A 58 1.52 0.55 -10.52
N SER A 59 0.89 1.41 -11.31
CA SER A 59 0.57 1.14 -12.71
C SER A 59 1.79 1.23 -13.64
N SER A 60 2.89 1.80 -13.17
CA SER A 60 4.15 1.93 -13.91
C SER A 60 4.73 0.56 -14.31
N PHE A 61 5.32 0.50 -15.50
CA PHE A 61 6.01 -0.67 -16.03
C PHE A 61 7.51 -0.74 -15.67
N ARG A 62 7.99 0.13 -14.76
CA ARG A 62 9.36 0.02 -14.23
C ARG A 62 9.56 -1.37 -13.64
N SER A 63 10.71 -2.00 -13.93
CA SER A 63 10.98 -3.35 -13.43
C SER A 63 11.10 -3.36 -11.91
N GLU A 64 10.64 -4.44 -11.28
CA GLU A 64 10.79 -4.62 -9.83
C GLU A 64 12.26 -4.52 -9.40
N ARG A 65 13.18 -5.02 -10.21
CA ARG A 65 14.62 -4.93 -9.96
C ARG A 65 15.09 -3.47 -9.88
N TYR A 66 14.64 -2.62 -10.81
CA TYR A 66 14.98 -1.20 -10.82
C TYR A 66 14.46 -0.52 -9.56
N ILE A 67 13.18 -0.72 -9.24
CA ILE A 67 12.54 -0.15 -8.04
C ILE A 67 13.30 -0.59 -6.79
N ARG A 68 13.57 -1.88 -6.62
CA ARG A 68 14.29 -2.41 -5.45
C ARG A 68 15.70 -1.81 -5.29
N TRP A 69 16.44 -1.65 -6.39
CA TRP A 69 17.78 -1.09 -6.35
C TRP A 69 17.75 0.40 -5.97
N LEU A 70 16.86 1.19 -6.58
CA LEU A 70 16.72 2.60 -6.27
C LEU A 70 16.47 2.82 -4.77
N PHE A 71 15.45 2.15 -4.23
CA PHE A 71 15.11 2.33 -2.82
C PHE A 71 16.19 1.77 -1.87
N ARG A 72 16.88 0.69 -2.25
CA ARG A 72 18.00 0.17 -1.47
C ARG A 72 19.15 1.18 -1.36
N LEU A 73 19.41 1.94 -2.40
CA LEU A 73 20.41 3.03 -2.37
C LEU A 73 20.04 4.15 -1.38
N TYR A 74 18.73 4.33 -1.10
CA TYR A 74 18.24 5.21 -0.05
C TYR A 74 18.08 4.50 1.32
N GLY A 75 18.59 3.28 1.46
CA GLY A 75 18.54 2.51 2.71
C GLY A 75 17.15 1.99 3.07
N VAL A 76 16.30 1.74 2.07
CA VAL A 76 14.93 1.26 2.25
C VAL A 76 14.71 -0.06 1.50
N ARG A 77 13.88 -0.92 2.06
CA ARG A 77 13.42 -2.16 1.41
C ARG A 77 11.91 -2.26 1.53
N PHE A 78 11.26 -2.66 0.46
CA PHE A 78 9.84 -2.99 0.44
C PHE A 78 9.64 -4.50 0.53
N ASP A 79 8.60 -4.90 1.27
CA ASP A 79 8.23 -6.32 1.46
C ASP A 79 7.65 -6.91 0.18
N GLY A 80 6.97 -6.10 -0.64
CA GLY A 80 6.46 -6.52 -1.93
C GLY A 80 6.40 -5.39 -2.94
N ILE A 81 6.39 -5.77 -4.22
CA ILE A 81 6.22 -4.83 -5.34
C ILE A 81 5.23 -5.42 -6.33
N VAL A 82 4.21 -4.65 -6.66
CA VAL A 82 3.28 -4.90 -7.76
C VAL A 82 3.41 -3.75 -8.74
N ASN A 83 4.02 -4.02 -9.89
CA ASN A 83 4.11 -3.07 -11.00
C ASN A 83 3.02 -3.36 -12.04
N GLY A 84 2.87 -2.50 -13.05
CA GLY A 84 1.88 -2.68 -14.10
C GLY A 84 1.97 -4.02 -14.82
N GLN A 85 3.18 -4.54 -15.04
CA GLN A 85 3.39 -5.84 -15.69
C GLN A 85 2.87 -7.00 -14.83
N ARG A 86 3.15 -6.98 -13.53
CA ARG A 86 2.67 -7.98 -12.59
C ARG A 86 1.15 -7.93 -12.45
N HIS A 87 0.59 -6.72 -12.32
CA HIS A 87 -0.86 -6.50 -12.27
C HIS A 87 -1.56 -7.06 -13.53
N LEU A 88 -1.08 -6.74 -14.73
CA LEU A 88 -1.63 -7.27 -15.97
C LEU A 88 -1.65 -8.80 -16.00
N ARG A 89 -0.56 -9.43 -15.57
CA ARG A 89 -0.42 -10.89 -15.57
C ARG A 89 -1.35 -11.57 -14.55
N GLU A 90 -1.39 -11.04 -13.32
CA GLU A 90 -2.01 -11.71 -12.18
C GLU A 90 -3.49 -11.30 -11.98
N VAL A 91 -3.89 -10.13 -12.45
CA VAL A 91 -5.23 -9.58 -12.21
C VAL A 91 -6.03 -9.48 -13.52
N GLN A 92 -5.51 -8.80 -14.54
CA GLN A 92 -6.27 -8.52 -15.76
C GLN A 92 -6.48 -9.77 -16.63
N ARG A 93 -5.45 -10.58 -16.83
CA ARG A 93 -5.53 -11.76 -17.70
C ARG A 93 -6.35 -12.91 -17.14
N SER A 94 -6.56 -12.95 -15.84
CA SER A 94 -7.26 -14.07 -15.18
C SER A 94 -8.77 -13.95 -15.16
N ASN A 95 -9.35 -12.78 -15.48
CA ASN A 95 -10.76 -12.53 -15.21
C ASN A 95 -11.64 -12.18 -16.43
N GLY A 96 -11.11 -12.07 -17.65
CA GLY A 96 -11.90 -11.80 -18.86
C GLY A 96 -12.72 -10.48 -18.86
N SER A 97 -12.64 -9.69 -17.79
CA SER A 97 -13.32 -8.40 -17.61
C SER A 97 -12.31 -7.28 -17.43
N THR A 98 -12.71 -6.10 -17.84
CA THR A 98 -11.89 -4.88 -17.63
C THR A 98 -11.93 -4.51 -16.15
N LEU A 99 -10.87 -4.85 -15.42
CA LEU A 99 -10.69 -4.49 -14.02
C LEU A 99 -9.93 -3.17 -13.89
N PRO A 100 -10.05 -2.47 -12.74
CA PRO A 100 -9.26 -1.28 -12.46
C PRO A 100 -7.77 -1.51 -12.58
N GLN A 101 -7.01 -0.46 -12.88
CA GLN A 101 -5.54 -0.51 -12.95
C GLN A 101 -4.87 -0.86 -11.62
N LYS A 102 -5.60 -0.71 -10.52
CA LYS A 102 -5.14 -1.08 -9.18
C LYS A 102 -6.28 -1.79 -8.44
N LEU A 103 -5.96 -2.94 -7.83
CA LEU A 103 -6.86 -3.72 -6.96
C LEU A 103 -6.09 -4.19 -5.72
N PRO A 104 -5.88 -3.30 -4.75
CA PRO A 104 -5.09 -3.57 -3.55
C PRO A 104 -5.55 -4.80 -2.76
N ASN A 105 -6.85 -5.04 -2.67
CA ASN A 105 -7.42 -6.19 -1.96
C ASN A 105 -6.96 -7.55 -2.53
N ARG A 106 -6.62 -7.65 -3.81
CA ARG A 106 -6.06 -8.88 -4.42
C ARG A 106 -4.72 -9.28 -3.81
N TYR A 107 -3.99 -8.33 -3.25
CA TYR A 107 -2.71 -8.54 -2.59
C TYR A 107 -2.81 -8.42 -1.06
N ARG A 108 -4.03 -8.47 -0.49
CA ARG A 108 -4.31 -8.30 0.95
C ARG A 108 -3.70 -7.00 1.50
N ILE A 109 -3.74 -5.94 0.70
CA ILE A 109 -3.31 -4.61 1.09
C ILE A 109 -4.47 -3.96 1.83
N SER A 110 -4.25 -3.58 3.08
CA SER A 110 -5.24 -2.96 3.95
C SER A 110 -5.41 -1.46 3.68
N LEU A 111 -4.31 -0.79 3.27
CA LEU A 111 -4.31 0.62 2.91
C LEU A 111 -3.42 0.84 1.68
N HIS A 112 -3.97 1.50 0.67
CA HIS A 112 -3.22 1.98 -0.49
C HIS A 112 -3.14 3.50 -0.49
N VAL A 113 -1.95 4.07 -0.68
CA VAL A 113 -1.71 5.51 -0.76
C VAL A 113 -1.47 5.88 -2.22
N ASP A 114 -2.27 6.78 -2.74
CA ASP A 114 -2.30 7.19 -4.15
C ASP A 114 -2.63 8.67 -4.29
N ASP A 115 -2.16 9.35 -5.32
CA ASP A 115 -2.53 10.73 -5.60
C ASP A 115 -3.80 10.82 -6.46
N GLU A 116 -4.12 9.76 -7.21
CA GLU A 116 -5.26 9.73 -8.12
C GLU A 116 -6.59 9.56 -7.38
N ALA A 117 -7.47 10.56 -7.44
CA ALA A 117 -8.81 10.51 -6.85
C ALA A 117 -9.65 9.33 -7.34
N ILE A 118 -9.47 8.92 -8.61
CA ILE A 118 -10.20 7.79 -9.19
C ILE A 118 -9.86 6.47 -8.48
N VAL A 119 -8.59 6.25 -8.12
CA VAL A 119 -8.17 5.05 -7.37
C VAL A 119 -8.85 5.02 -6.00
N CYS A 120 -8.92 6.17 -5.33
CA CYS A 120 -9.58 6.27 -4.03
C CYS A 120 -11.10 6.06 -4.12
N THR A 121 -11.73 6.57 -5.18
CA THR A 121 -13.18 6.39 -5.42
C THR A 121 -13.52 4.94 -5.71
N LEU A 122 -12.73 4.25 -6.53
CA LEU A 122 -12.90 2.84 -6.85
C LEU A 122 -12.74 1.92 -5.63
N GLY A 123 -12.04 2.38 -4.59
CA GLY A 123 -11.91 1.63 -3.35
C GLY A 123 -13.25 1.22 -2.74
N ARG A 124 -14.24 2.09 -2.77
CA ARG A 124 -15.60 1.79 -2.27
C ARG A 124 -16.29 0.73 -3.12
N GLN A 125 -16.13 0.79 -4.44
CA GLN A 125 -16.77 -0.15 -5.38
C GLN A 125 -16.14 -1.53 -5.32
N TYR A 126 -14.83 -1.62 -5.15
CA TYR A 126 -14.07 -2.87 -5.23
C TYR A 126 -13.62 -3.40 -3.86
N GLY A 127 -14.04 -2.77 -2.76
CA GLY A 127 -13.81 -3.26 -1.41
C GLY A 127 -12.34 -3.15 -0.94
N TYR A 128 -11.66 -2.02 -1.24
CA TYR A 128 -10.36 -1.71 -0.67
C TYR A 128 -10.32 -0.30 -0.09
N ARG A 129 -9.41 -0.08 0.86
CA ARG A 129 -9.21 1.24 1.48
C ARG A 129 -8.07 1.96 0.79
N ALA A 130 -8.31 3.20 0.38
CA ALA A 130 -7.29 4.06 -0.21
C ALA A 130 -7.24 5.42 0.52
N TYR A 131 -6.06 6.01 0.55
CA TYR A 131 -5.80 7.35 1.05
C TYR A 131 -5.29 8.20 -0.10
N GLN A 132 -6.03 9.27 -0.42
CA GLN A 132 -5.59 10.21 -1.44
C GLN A 132 -4.54 11.16 -0.86
N LEU A 133 -3.34 11.11 -1.40
CA LEU A 133 -2.27 12.01 -1.03
C LEU A 133 -2.32 13.29 -1.88
N ASN A 134 -2.49 14.43 -1.20
CA ASN A 134 -2.40 15.71 -1.87
C ASN A 134 -0.95 16.12 -2.12
N ALA A 135 -0.69 16.70 -3.29
CA ALA A 135 0.65 17.08 -3.72
C ALA A 135 1.37 18.01 -2.72
N GLN A 136 0.65 18.95 -2.10
CA GLN A 136 1.20 19.98 -1.22
C GLN A 136 1.06 19.65 0.28
N ASP A 137 0.99 18.38 0.63
CA ASP A 137 0.84 17.96 2.02
C ASP A 137 2.23 17.79 2.68
N ASP A 138 2.66 18.78 3.45
CA ASP A 138 3.93 18.73 4.19
C ASP A 138 3.88 17.72 5.35
N ASP A 139 2.70 17.44 5.92
CA ASP A 139 2.51 16.51 7.05
C ASP A 139 2.09 15.11 6.57
N TRP A 140 2.41 14.78 5.32
CA TRP A 140 1.94 13.55 4.67
C TRP A 140 2.33 12.27 5.43
N LYS A 141 3.53 12.22 6.03
CA LYS A 141 4.01 11.06 6.77
C LYS A 141 3.15 10.77 7.99
N GLU A 142 2.96 11.78 8.82
CA GLU A 142 2.18 11.70 10.06
C GLU A 142 0.73 11.32 9.78
N LYS A 143 0.15 11.85 8.71
CA LYS A 143 -1.20 11.50 8.26
C LYS A 143 -1.33 10.06 7.81
N ILE A 144 -0.34 9.57 7.07
CA ILE A 144 -0.32 8.17 6.62
C ILE A 144 -0.15 7.21 7.81
N ILE A 145 0.77 7.49 8.72
CA ILE A 145 0.98 6.68 9.92
C ILE A 145 -0.32 6.61 10.73
N ARG A 146 -0.91 7.76 11.06
CA ARG A 146 -2.19 7.82 11.77
C ARG A 146 -3.28 7.03 11.05
N ARG A 147 -3.39 7.17 9.74
CA ARG A 147 -4.38 6.44 8.95
C ARG A 147 -4.15 4.94 8.97
N ALA A 148 -2.90 4.49 8.94
CA ALA A 148 -2.55 3.08 9.05
C ALA A 148 -2.92 2.51 10.42
N GLU A 149 -2.68 3.26 11.51
CA GLU A 149 -3.05 2.87 12.86
C GLU A 149 -4.57 2.78 13.04
N GLU A 150 -5.32 3.77 12.53
CA GLU A 150 -6.79 3.73 12.53
C GLU A 150 -7.34 2.47 11.85
N ILE A 151 -6.80 2.13 10.68
CA ILE A 151 -7.24 0.95 9.93
C ILE A 151 -6.84 -0.33 10.65
N LYS A 152 -5.65 -0.40 11.25
CA LYS A 152 -5.22 -1.54 12.05
C LYS A 152 -6.16 -1.82 13.20
N THR A 153 -6.53 -0.78 13.93
CA THR A 153 -7.49 -0.86 15.04
C THR A 153 -8.86 -1.36 14.56
N LEU A 154 -9.33 -0.87 13.41
CA LEU A 154 -10.58 -1.34 12.82
C LEU A 154 -10.52 -2.82 12.43
N GLU A 155 -9.45 -3.26 11.76
CA GLU A 155 -9.28 -4.67 11.37
C GLU A 155 -9.18 -5.60 12.57
N GLU A 156 -8.49 -5.17 13.64
CA GLU A 156 -8.39 -5.94 14.89
C GLU A 156 -9.75 -6.10 15.56
N LYS A 157 -10.58 -5.04 15.56
CA LYS A 157 -11.94 -5.07 16.09
C LYS A 157 -12.85 -5.98 15.26
N GLU A 158 -12.86 -5.81 13.93
CA GLU A 158 -13.64 -6.65 13.01
C GLU A 158 -13.30 -8.14 13.20
N LEU A 159 -12.01 -8.46 13.35
CA LEU A 159 -11.56 -9.82 13.59
C LEU A 159 -11.99 -10.38 14.97
N ALA A 160 -11.96 -9.54 16.01
CA ALA A 160 -12.41 -9.92 17.34
C ALA A 160 -13.92 -10.19 17.37
N ASP A 161 -14.70 -9.35 16.71
CA ASP A 161 -16.15 -9.52 16.64
C ASP A 161 -16.53 -10.79 15.83
N PHE A 162 -15.85 -11.04 14.71
CA PHE A 162 -16.04 -12.27 13.93
C PHE A 162 -15.73 -13.54 14.74
N ARG A 163 -14.67 -13.53 15.56
CA ARG A 163 -14.34 -14.67 16.43
C ARG A 163 -15.44 -14.94 17.45
N LYS A 164 -15.96 -13.89 18.09
CA LYS A 164 -17.07 -14.02 19.07
C LYS A 164 -18.32 -14.59 18.43
N GLU A 165 -18.68 -14.12 17.24
CA GLU A 165 -19.85 -14.65 16.50
C GLU A 165 -19.68 -16.14 16.14
N LYS A 166 -18.47 -16.52 15.74
CA LYS A 166 -18.14 -17.90 15.43
C LYS A 166 -18.27 -18.80 16.66
N ASP A 167 -17.68 -18.41 17.77
CA ASP A 167 -17.72 -19.16 19.03
C ASP A 167 -19.18 -19.32 19.51
N GLN A 168 -19.99 -18.28 19.46
CA GLN A 168 -21.42 -18.33 19.82
C GLN A 168 -22.23 -19.27 18.89
N ASN A 169 -21.89 -19.34 17.62
CA ASN A 169 -22.57 -20.24 16.68
C ASN A 169 -22.16 -21.70 16.92
N GLU A 170 -20.91 -21.98 17.25
CA GLU A 170 -20.44 -23.32 17.60
C GLU A 170 -21.10 -23.83 18.90
N GLU A 171 -21.22 -22.98 19.93
CA GLU A 171 -21.93 -23.31 21.17
C GLU A 171 -23.41 -23.63 20.94
N LYS A 172 -24.09 -22.89 20.06
CA LYS A 172 -25.52 -23.13 19.74
C LYS A 172 -25.71 -24.44 18.98
N VAL A 173 -24.81 -24.82 18.09
CA VAL A 173 -24.85 -26.09 17.38
C VAL A 173 -24.68 -27.26 18.36
N GLN A 174 -23.69 -27.16 19.26
CA GLN A 174 -23.41 -28.21 20.25
C GLN A 174 -24.54 -28.38 21.27
N SER A 175 -25.17 -27.30 21.72
CA SER A 175 -26.31 -27.36 22.64
C SER A 175 -27.60 -27.82 21.97
N GLY A 176 -27.71 -27.76 20.64
CA GLY A 176 -28.84 -28.29 19.86
C GLY A 176 -28.73 -29.79 19.55
N GLU A 177 -27.53 -30.36 19.50
CA GLU A 177 -27.29 -31.79 19.33
C GLU A 177 -27.53 -32.58 20.63
N ASP A 178 -27.27 -31.97 21.79
CA ASP A 178 -27.56 -32.60 23.09
C ASP A 178 -29.04 -32.59 23.48
N ALA A 179 -29.92 -32.02 22.64
CA ALA A 179 -31.38 -31.92 22.88
C ALA A 179 -32.23 -32.88 22.05
N LEU A 180 -31.62 -33.79 21.29
CA LEU A 180 -32.25 -34.85 20.51
C LEU A 180 -31.85 -36.24 21.06
#